data_255e48b0d148eea1a46a0e6f91c396f8
#
_entry.id   255e48b0d148eea1a46a0e6f91c396f8
#
_cell.length_a   1.000
_cell.length_b   1.000
_cell.length_c   1.000
_cell.angle_alpha   90.00
_cell.angle_beta   90.00
_cell.angle_gamma   90.00
#
_symmetry.space_group_name_H-M   'P 1'
#
loop_
_entity.id
_entity.type
_entity.pdbx_description
1 polymer ?
#
loop_
_entity_poly.entity_id
_entity_poly.type
_entity_poly.pdbx_seq_one_letter_code
_entity_poly.pdbx_strand_id
1 'polypeptide(L)'
;ETNRTGDEAMDAKTRKNIEYLIILLISAAVLAVGWSNRKTITGWGNQNTEDAAEKEDLILEINSVEDYLTFVRSVNKGNTYKGQYVNLNADLDLAEVEEDLVIGNAENTQYCFQGIFDGNGHHLSNVMITSDTDAGLFRNLEGTVANLQVESGDFSAPLAGAIASNT
;
A
#
# COMPACT_ATOMS: atom_id res chain seq x y z
N GLU A 1 -58.65 10.34 24.35
CA GLU A 1 -57.55 9.92 25.21
C GLU A 1 -56.35 9.61 24.34
N THR A 2 -55.46 10.56 24.30
CA THR A 2 -54.22 10.53 23.46
C THR A 2 -53.08 10.03 24.27
N ASN A 3 -52.56 8.86 23.90
CA ASN A 3 -51.34 8.34 24.45
C ASN A 3 -50.13 8.96 23.71
N ARG A 4 -49.46 9.90 24.31
CA ARG A 4 -48.26 10.54 23.83
C ARG A 4 -47.08 9.78 24.36
N THR A 5 -46.48 8.94 23.54
CA THR A 5 -45.17 8.33 23.82
C THR A 5 -44.12 9.42 23.78
N GLY A 6 -43.51 9.64 24.92
CA GLY A 6 -42.45 10.66 25.09
C GLY A 6 -41.16 10.24 24.43
N ASP A 7 -40.83 10.90 23.32
CA ASP A 7 -39.46 11.05 22.87
C ASP A 7 -38.81 12.16 23.74
N GLU A 8 -38.30 11.77 24.90
CA GLU A 8 -37.42 12.68 25.66
C GLU A 8 -36.11 12.81 24.87
N ALA A 9 -35.97 13.97 24.24
CA ALA A 9 -34.73 14.36 23.59
C ALA A 9 -33.63 14.41 24.67
N MET A 10 -32.72 13.45 24.58
CA MET A 10 -31.57 13.33 25.45
C MET A 10 -30.77 14.62 25.46
N ASP A 11 -30.58 15.22 26.64
CA ASP A 11 -29.87 16.49 26.87
C ASP A 11 -28.43 16.41 26.32
N ALA A 12 -27.90 17.52 25.81
CA ALA A 12 -26.57 17.64 25.20
C ALA A 12 -25.42 17.18 26.12
N LYS A 13 -25.60 17.31 27.45
CA LYS A 13 -24.62 16.86 28.44
C LYS A 13 -24.60 15.33 28.54
N THR A 14 -25.76 14.71 28.46
CA THR A 14 -25.92 13.25 28.47
C THR A 14 -25.35 12.64 27.19
N ARG A 15 -25.54 13.26 26.02
CA ARG A 15 -24.90 12.84 24.76
C ARG A 15 -23.39 12.85 24.83
N LYS A 16 -22.79 13.94 25.32
CA LYS A 16 -21.34 14.03 25.49
C LYS A 16 -20.80 12.97 26.46
N ASN A 17 -21.49 12.70 27.54
CA ASN A 17 -21.08 11.68 28.49
C ASN A 17 -21.14 10.27 27.88
N ILE A 18 -22.11 9.97 27.03
CA ILE A 18 -22.21 8.69 26.29
C ILE A 18 -21.07 8.58 25.28
N GLU A 19 -20.73 9.63 24.54
CA GLU A 19 -19.59 9.64 23.62
C GLU A 19 -18.27 9.37 24.35
N TYR A 20 -18.03 10.00 25.49
CA TYR A 20 -16.84 9.71 26.31
C TYR A 20 -16.82 8.27 26.84
N LEU A 21 -17.97 7.73 27.23
CA LEU A 21 -18.07 6.33 27.68
C LEU A 21 -17.78 5.34 26.56
N ILE A 22 -18.26 5.62 25.35
CA ILE A 22 -17.98 4.80 24.15
C ILE A 22 -16.49 4.82 23.81
N ILE A 23 -15.86 5.99 23.84
CA ILE A 23 -14.41 6.13 23.58
C ILE A 23 -13.59 5.37 24.64
N LEU A 24 -13.98 5.46 25.92
CA LEU A 24 -13.32 4.73 27.00
C LEU A 24 -13.49 3.22 26.88
N LEU A 25 -14.66 2.73 26.46
CA LEU A 25 -14.90 1.30 26.24
C LEU A 25 -14.10 0.75 25.05
N ILE A 26 -13.99 1.52 23.97
CA ILE A 26 -13.18 1.15 22.79
C ILE A 26 -11.69 1.12 23.16
N SER A 27 -11.20 2.10 23.90
CA SER A 27 -9.80 2.14 24.34
C SER A 27 -9.47 1.01 25.32
N ALA A 28 -10.38 0.67 26.22
CA ALA A 28 -10.21 -0.47 27.13
C ALA A 28 -10.22 -1.83 26.39
N ALA A 29 -11.05 -1.96 25.36
CA ALA A 29 -11.10 -3.17 24.52
C ALA A 29 -9.79 -3.38 23.74
N VAL A 30 -9.20 -2.31 23.19
CA VAL A 30 -7.91 -2.35 22.47
C VAL A 30 -6.78 -2.76 23.43
N LEU A 31 -6.78 -2.24 24.66
CA LEU A 31 -5.79 -2.63 25.69
C LEU A 31 -5.96 -4.08 26.17
N ALA A 32 -7.21 -4.57 26.26
CA ALA A 32 -7.49 -5.93 26.68
C ALA A 32 -7.06 -6.99 25.64
N VAL A 33 -7.22 -6.69 24.34
CA VAL A 33 -6.74 -7.56 23.25
C VAL A 33 -5.20 -7.59 23.22
N GLY A 34 -4.53 -6.48 23.50
CA GLY A 34 -3.07 -6.44 23.59
C GLY A 34 -2.51 -7.21 24.80
N TRP A 35 -3.30 -7.42 25.84
CA TRP A 35 -2.84 -8.11 27.07
C TRP A 35 -3.09 -9.61 27.05
N SER A 36 -4.06 -10.07 26.30
CA SER A 36 -4.42 -11.50 26.20
C SER A 36 -3.40 -12.35 25.43
N ASN A 37 -2.45 -11.73 24.73
CA ASN A 37 -1.46 -12.43 23.90
C ASN A 37 -0.06 -12.55 24.55
N ARG A 38 0.08 -12.24 25.84
CA ARG A 38 1.32 -12.51 26.57
C ARG A 38 1.37 -13.97 26.99
N LYS A 39 2.00 -14.82 26.19
CA LYS A 39 2.45 -16.14 26.64
C LYS A 39 3.47 -15.95 27.75
N THR A 40 3.15 -16.45 28.93
CA THR A 40 4.07 -16.57 30.07
C THR A 40 5.25 -17.45 29.67
N ILE A 41 6.42 -16.83 29.51
CA ILE A 41 7.68 -17.58 29.33
C ILE A 41 8.25 -17.80 30.73
N THR A 42 8.07 -18.99 31.29
CA THR A 42 8.85 -19.49 32.42
C THR A 42 9.93 -20.40 31.89
N GLY A 43 11.17 -19.93 31.88
CA GLY A 43 12.32 -20.72 31.47
C GLY A 43 13.60 -19.93 31.60
N TRP A 44 14.34 -20.10 32.67
CA TRP A 44 15.71 -19.63 32.83
C TRP A 44 16.62 -20.39 31.86
N GLY A 45 17.28 -19.70 31.00
CA GLY A 45 18.32 -20.22 30.12
C GLY A 45 18.93 -19.09 29.30
N ASN A 46 20.16 -18.72 29.66
CA ASN A 46 21.03 -17.78 28.98
C ASN A 46 21.18 -18.17 27.50
N GLN A 47 20.60 -17.41 26.60
CA GLN A 47 20.97 -17.39 25.19
C GLN A 47 20.80 -15.95 24.67
N ASN A 48 21.87 -15.37 24.18
CA ASN A 48 21.85 -14.22 23.30
C ASN A 48 21.03 -14.58 22.06
N THR A 49 19.73 -14.35 22.10
CA THR A 49 18.93 -14.20 20.91
C THR A 49 18.77 -12.71 20.69
N GLU A 50 19.67 -12.15 19.87
CA GLU A 50 19.40 -10.94 19.14
C GLU A 50 17.98 -11.08 18.59
N ASP A 51 17.17 -10.07 18.84
CA ASP A 51 15.81 -9.96 18.36
C ASP A 51 15.77 -10.28 16.85
N ALA A 52 15.47 -11.53 16.51
CA ALA A 52 14.78 -11.82 15.29
C ALA A 52 13.34 -11.34 15.55
N ALA A 53 13.12 -10.02 15.50
CA ALA A 53 11.83 -9.51 15.13
C ALA A 53 11.47 -10.29 13.87
N GLU A 54 10.42 -11.12 13.92
CA GLU A 54 9.78 -11.63 12.72
C GLU A 54 9.57 -10.40 11.85
N LYS A 55 10.42 -10.27 10.87
CA LYS A 55 10.22 -9.35 9.77
C LYS A 55 8.99 -9.95 9.11
N GLU A 56 7.80 -9.48 9.51
CA GLU A 56 6.64 -9.63 8.65
C GLU A 56 7.11 -9.10 7.32
N ASP A 57 7.31 -9.97 6.34
CA ASP A 57 7.60 -9.57 4.99
C ASP A 57 6.42 -8.67 4.62
N LEU A 58 6.68 -7.36 4.62
CA LEU A 58 5.68 -6.38 4.29
C LEU A 58 5.35 -6.60 2.82
N ILE A 59 4.28 -7.35 2.60
CA ILE A 59 3.75 -7.63 1.27
C ILE A 59 2.67 -6.58 1.00
N LEU A 60 2.87 -5.78 -0.03
CA LEU A 60 1.83 -4.93 -0.58
C LEU A 60 1.08 -5.72 -1.66
N GLU A 61 -0.22 -5.82 -1.53
CA GLU A 61 -1.07 -6.47 -2.52
C GLU A 61 -1.82 -5.43 -3.35
N ILE A 62 -1.75 -5.56 -4.67
CA ILE A 62 -2.41 -4.73 -5.66
C ILE A 62 -3.55 -5.54 -6.27
N ASN A 63 -4.79 -5.19 -5.92
CA ASN A 63 -5.99 -5.89 -6.36
C ASN A 63 -6.87 -5.03 -7.28
N SER A 64 -6.54 -3.75 -7.45
CA SER A 64 -7.30 -2.78 -8.22
C SER A 64 -6.42 -1.72 -8.85
N VAL A 65 -6.97 -0.99 -9.82
CA VAL A 65 -6.30 0.18 -10.43
C VAL A 65 -5.95 1.23 -9.37
N GLU A 66 -6.82 1.47 -8.39
CA GLU A 66 -6.56 2.44 -7.31
C GLU A 66 -5.41 1.99 -6.40
N ASP A 67 -5.28 0.69 -6.10
CA ASP A 67 -4.13 0.17 -5.35
C ASP A 67 -2.83 0.38 -6.14
N TYR A 68 -2.87 0.11 -7.46
CA TYR A 68 -1.74 0.37 -8.35
C TYR A 68 -1.33 1.84 -8.36
N LEU A 69 -2.27 2.76 -8.52
CA LEU A 69 -1.99 4.21 -8.50
C LEU A 69 -1.47 4.67 -7.14
N THR A 70 -1.98 4.10 -6.06
CA THR A 70 -1.47 4.38 -4.70
C THR A 70 -0.02 3.91 -4.55
N PHE A 71 0.32 2.75 -5.09
CA PHE A 71 1.70 2.26 -5.15
C PHE A 71 2.60 3.19 -5.97
N VAL A 72 2.20 3.59 -7.19
CA VAL A 72 2.93 4.53 -8.05
C VAL A 72 3.20 5.83 -7.29
N ARG A 73 2.16 6.46 -6.73
CA ARG A 73 2.27 7.70 -5.95
C ARG A 73 3.20 7.56 -4.75
N SER A 74 3.20 6.39 -4.11
CA SER A 74 4.05 6.10 -2.94
C SER A 74 5.53 6.07 -3.32
N VAL A 75 5.89 5.36 -4.39
CA VAL A 75 7.28 5.33 -4.89
C VAL A 75 7.72 6.72 -5.30
N ASN A 76 6.88 7.45 -6.04
CA ASN A 76 7.19 8.81 -6.54
C ASN A 76 7.34 9.84 -5.42
N LYS A 77 6.88 9.54 -4.20
CA LYS A 77 7.08 10.33 -2.96
C LYS A 77 8.26 9.84 -2.12
N GLY A 78 8.99 8.82 -2.56
CA GLY A 78 10.22 8.36 -1.91
C GLY A 78 10.13 7.07 -1.11
N ASN A 79 8.98 6.38 -1.09
CA ASN A 79 8.91 5.03 -0.52
C ASN A 79 9.45 4.02 -1.55
N THR A 80 10.68 3.60 -1.38
CA THR A 80 11.37 2.75 -2.37
C THR A 80 11.02 1.27 -2.28
N TYR A 81 10.27 0.84 -1.28
CA TYR A 81 9.94 -0.57 -1.01
C TYR A 81 11.14 -1.50 -0.89
N LYS A 82 12.30 -0.98 -0.50
CA LYS A 82 13.52 -1.78 -0.38
C LYS A 82 13.34 -2.94 0.59
N GLY A 83 13.57 -4.18 0.10
CA GLY A 83 13.40 -5.41 0.86
C GLY A 83 11.95 -5.80 1.14
N GLN A 84 11.00 -5.24 0.40
CA GLN A 84 9.58 -5.56 0.48
C GLN A 84 9.10 -6.22 -0.81
N TYR A 85 8.00 -6.95 -0.72
CA TYR A 85 7.32 -7.57 -1.85
C TYR A 85 6.08 -6.74 -2.23
N VAL A 86 5.84 -6.64 -3.53
CA VAL A 86 4.65 -6.03 -4.11
C VAL A 86 4.06 -7.04 -5.08
N ASN A 87 2.88 -7.52 -4.81
CA ASN A 87 2.20 -8.55 -5.60
C ASN A 87 1.03 -7.95 -6.37
N LEU A 88 1.00 -8.17 -7.67
CA LEU A 88 -0.17 -7.90 -8.50
C LEU A 88 -1.08 -9.13 -8.45
N ASN A 89 -2.33 -8.96 -8.03
CA ASN A 89 -3.28 -10.06 -7.83
C ASN A 89 -4.49 -9.99 -8.79
N ALA A 90 -4.47 -9.07 -9.73
CA ALA A 90 -5.54 -8.91 -10.72
C ALA A 90 -4.97 -8.35 -12.02
N ASP A 91 -5.63 -8.66 -13.14
CA ASP A 91 -5.41 -7.99 -14.40
C ASP A 91 -5.99 -6.57 -14.31
N LEU A 92 -5.21 -5.56 -14.73
CA LEU A 92 -5.62 -4.17 -14.62
C LEU A 92 -5.72 -3.53 -16.01
N ASP A 93 -6.86 -2.91 -16.28
CA ASP A 93 -7.07 -2.06 -17.46
C ASP A 93 -6.85 -0.60 -17.07
N LEU A 94 -5.87 0.05 -17.67
CA LEU A 94 -5.45 1.41 -17.36
C LEU A 94 -5.95 2.45 -18.39
N ALA A 95 -6.89 2.08 -19.27
CA ALA A 95 -7.39 2.95 -20.34
C ALA A 95 -8.02 4.26 -19.84
N GLU A 96 -8.68 4.23 -18.68
CA GLU A 96 -9.36 5.40 -18.10
C GLU A 96 -8.47 6.18 -17.11
N VAL A 97 -7.18 5.83 -17.01
CA VAL A 97 -6.26 6.50 -16.08
C VAL A 97 -5.64 7.70 -16.76
N GLU A 98 -5.88 8.89 -16.21
CA GLU A 98 -5.30 10.16 -16.66
C GLU A 98 -4.02 10.57 -15.89
N GLU A 99 -3.68 9.80 -14.83
CA GLU A 99 -2.51 10.06 -14.01
C GLU A 99 -1.23 9.46 -14.60
N ASP A 100 -0.07 9.95 -14.12
CA ASP A 100 1.22 9.38 -14.48
C ASP A 100 1.34 7.93 -13.97
N LEU A 101 1.59 7.00 -14.88
CA LEU A 101 1.75 5.58 -14.60
C LEU A 101 3.19 5.18 -14.28
N VAL A 102 4.15 6.10 -14.43
CA VAL A 102 5.58 5.82 -14.25
C VAL A 102 5.93 5.66 -12.78
N ILE A 103 6.50 4.53 -12.44
CA ILE A 103 7.00 4.21 -11.11
C ILE A 103 8.44 4.70 -11.00
N GLY A 104 8.66 5.76 -10.24
CA GLY A 104 9.95 6.44 -10.09
C GLY A 104 9.88 7.92 -10.47
N ASN A 105 10.47 8.76 -9.64
CA ASN A 105 10.39 10.22 -9.78
C ASN A 105 11.41 10.75 -10.80
N ALA A 106 10.97 11.61 -11.71
CA ALA A 106 11.83 12.20 -12.74
C ALA A 106 12.85 13.21 -12.19
N GLU A 107 12.48 13.93 -11.13
CA GLU A 107 13.31 14.99 -10.54
C GLU A 107 14.29 14.45 -9.50
N ASN A 108 13.96 13.30 -8.86
CA ASN A 108 14.80 12.67 -7.86
C ASN A 108 14.96 11.17 -8.15
N THR A 109 16.09 10.82 -8.77
CA THR A 109 16.40 9.44 -9.17
C THR A 109 16.51 8.46 -7.99
N GLN A 110 16.69 8.95 -6.76
CA GLN A 110 16.67 8.10 -5.56
C GLN A 110 15.25 7.63 -5.19
N TYR A 111 14.22 8.29 -5.71
CA TYR A 111 12.83 7.91 -5.54
C TYR A 111 12.46 6.92 -6.65
N CYS A 112 13.05 5.74 -6.60
CA CYS A 112 12.86 4.64 -7.52
C CYS A 112 12.45 3.37 -6.76
N PHE A 113 11.95 2.38 -7.50
CA PHE A 113 11.57 1.11 -6.89
C PHE A 113 12.80 0.23 -6.64
N GLN A 114 12.94 -0.26 -5.40
CA GLN A 114 14.06 -1.09 -4.92
C GLN A 114 13.58 -2.43 -4.32
N GLY A 115 12.28 -2.72 -4.39
CA GLY A 115 11.67 -3.93 -3.88
C GLY A 115 11.64 -5.09 -4.88
N ILE A 116 10.78 -6.05 -4.63
CA ILE A 116 10.46 -7.16 -5.53
C ILE A 116 9.00 -7.01 -5.94
N PHE A 117 8.76 -6.74 -7.23
CA PHE A 117 7.43 -6.69 -7.83
C PHE A 117 7.16 -8.02 -8.53
N ASP A 118 6.17 -8.77 -8.05
CA ASP A 118 5.71 -9.98 -8.69
C ASP A 118 4.35 -9.73 -9.37
N GLY A 119 4.34 -9.83 -10.68
CA GLY A 119 3.11 -9.73 -11.48
C GLY A 119 2.20 -10.95 -11.34
N ASN A 120 2.67 -12.05 -10.73
CA ASN A 120 1.91 -13.29 -10.57
C ASN A 120 1.30 -13.84 -11.87
N GLY A 121 1.86 -13.45 -13.02
CA GLY A 121 1.33 -13.78 -14.35
C GLY A 121 0.15 -12.93 -14.81
N HIS A 122 -0.23 -11.93 -14.00
CA HIS A 122 -1.22 -10.93 -14.38
C HIS A 122 -0.64 -9.89 -15.35
N HIS A 123 -1.52 -9.16 -16.00
CA HIS A 123 -1.14 -8.15 -16.99
C HIS A 123 -1.71 -6.77 -16.69
N LEU A 124 -0.98 -5.76 -17.19
CA LEU A 124 -1.43 -4.40 -17.30
C LEU A 124 -1.78 -4.12 -18.77
N SER A 125 -2.97 -3.66 -19.04
CA SER A 125 -3.40 -3.32 -20.40
C SER A 125 -3.64 -1.82 -20.56
N ASN A 126 -3.53 -1.33 -21.80
CA ASN A 126 -3.73 0.07 -22.16
C ASN A 126 -2.81 1.04 -21.40
N VAL A 127 -1.55 0.63 -21.19
CA VAL A 127 -0.53 1.48 -20.56
C VAL A 127 -0.11 2.56 -21.53
N MET A 128 -0.34 3.84 -21.20
CA MET A 128 0.05 4.98 -22.00
C MET A 128 1.07 5.82 -21.24
N ILE A 129 2.32 5.86 -21.73
CA ILE A 129 3.40 6.64 -21.13
C ILE A 129 4.04 7.48 -22.22
N THR A 130 3.97 8.81 -22.06
CA THR A 130 4.63 9.77 -22.95
C THR A 130 5.55 10.66 -22.13
N SER A 131 6.81 10.78 -22.56
CA SER A 131 7.81 11.57 -21.85
C SER A 131 8.78 12.23 -22.84
N ASP A 132 9.32 13.36 -22.48
CA ASP A 132 10.33 14.08 -23.27
C ASP A 132 11.74 13.48 -23.13
N THR A 133 11.96 12.60 -22.18
CA THR A 133 13.28 12.01 -21.86
C THR A 133 13.28 10.49 -21.98
N ASP A 134 12.54 9.82 -21.14
CA ASP A 134 12.51 8.36 -21.03
C ASP A 134 11.09 7.86 -20.75
N ALA A 135 10.71 6.74 -21.35
CA ALA A 135 9.44 6.10 -21.11
C ALA A 135 9.64 4.62 -20.77
N GLY A 136 9.10 4.23 -19.66
CA GLY A 136 9.05 2.86 -19.15
C GLY A 136 8.17 2.82 -17.92
N LEU A 137 7.61 1.67 -17.62
CA LEU A 137 6.76 1.51 -16.44
C LEU A 137 7.53 1.81 -15.15
N PHE A 138 8.79 1.43 -15.10
CA PHE A 138 9.70 1.75 -14.01
C PHE A 138 10.83 2.65 -14.50
N ARG A 139 11.03 3.79 -13.84
CA ARG A 139 12.16 4.69 -14.07
C ARG A 139 13.25 4.41 -13.03
N ASN A 140 14.51 4.25 -13.47
CA ASN A 140 15.66 3.95 -12.61
C ASN A 140 15.41 2.76 -11.68
N LEU A 141 14.98 1.62 -12.24
CA LEU A 141 14.69 0.41 -11.50
C LEU A 141 15.96 -0.13 -10.80
N GLU A 142 15.96 -0.16 -9.48
CA GLU A 142 17.01 -0.78 -8.65
C GLU A 142 16.51 -2.09 -7.97
N GLY A 143 15.23 -2.41 -8.16
CA GLY A 143 14.58 -3.61 -7.65
C GLY A 143 14.51 -4.73 -8.68
N THR A 144 13.61 -5.66 -8.43
CA THR A 144 13.31 -6.79 -9.31
C THR A 144 11.87 -6.73 -9.76
N VAL A 145 11.60 -7.00 -11.04
CA VAL A 145 10.26 -7.21 -11.61
C VAL A 145 10.21 -8.60 -12.21
N ALA A 146 9.24 -9.37 -11.80
CA ALA A 146 9.04 -10.74 -12.27
C ALA A 146 7.59 -10.99 -12.66
N ASN A 147 7.36 -11.93 -13.58
CA ASN A 147 6.04 -12.46 -13.95
C ASN A 147 5.00 -11.40 -14.34
N LEU A 148 5.42 -10.20 -14.75
CA LEU A 148 4.56 -9.11 -15.18
C LEU A 148 4.43 -9.14 -16.70
N GLN A 149 3.22 -9.00 -17.20
CA GLN A 149 2.92 -8.84 -18.60
C GLN A 149 2.36 -7.43 -18.86
N VAL A 150 2.74 -6.82 -19.96
CA VAL A 150 2.14 -5.58 -20.46
C VAL A 150 1.51 -5.89 -21.80
N GLU A 151 0.18 -5.84 -21.85
CA GLU A 151 -0.59 -6.00 -23.06
C GLU A 151 -1.00 -4.62 -23.58
N SER A 152 -0.88 -4.34 -24.84
CA SER A 152 -1.24 -3.04 -25.43
C SER A 152 -0.73 -1.83 -24.63
N GLY A 153 0.50 -1.45 -24.89
CA GLY A 153 1.09 -0.25 -24.30
C GLY A 153 1.62 0.68 -25.40
N ASP A 154 1.53 1.99 -25.16
CA ASP A 154 2.20 3.01 -25.96
C ASP A 154 3.26 3.71 -25.08
N PHE A 155 4.53 3.54 -25.46
CA PHE A 155 5.69 4.09 -24.76
C PHE A 155 6.42 5.02 -25.72
N SER A 156 6.19 6.32 -25.60
CA SER A 156 6.72 7.33 -26.51
C SER A 156 7.73 8.24 -25.80
N ALA A 157 9.02 8.03 -26.09
CA ALA A 157 10.12 8.86 -25.60
C ALA A 157 11.40 8.67 -26.44
N PRO A 158 12.41 9.54 -26.34
CA PRO A 158 13.73 9.32 -26.93
C PRO A 158 14.42 8.05 -26.46
N LEU A 159 14.21 7.65 -25.19
CA LEU A 159 14.61 6.37 -24.64
C LEU A 159 13.35 5.66 -24.12
N ALA A 160 12.97 4.55 -24.73
CA ALA A 160 11.76 3.82 -24.36
C ALA A 160 12.03 2.34 -24.13
N GLY A 161 11.40 1.80 -23.07
CA GLY A 161 11.40 0.38 -22.75
C GLY A 161 10.16 0.04 -21.95
N ALA A 162 9.40 -0.99 -22.36
CA ALA A 162 8.09 -1.29 -21.78
C ALA A 162 8.13 -1.49 -20.26
N ILE A 163 9.14 -2.17 -19.74
CA ILE A 163 9.23 -2.44 -18.30
C ILE A 163 10.08 -1.40 -17.58
N ALA A 164 11.29 -1.12 -18.05
CA ALA A 164 12.17 -0.18 -17.37
C ALA A 164 12.93 0.71 -18.36
N SER A 165 13.13 1.95 -17.96
CA SER A 165 14.10 2.87 -18.52
C SER A 165 15.09 3.25 -17.43
N ASN A 166 16.39 3.02 -17.66
CA ASN A 166 17.46 3.40 -16.76
C ASN A 166 18.37 4.42 -17.44
N THR A 167 18.61 5.54 -16.79
CA THR A 167 19.48 6.63 -17.25
C THR A 167 20.74 6.71 -16.41
#